data_bbfbb32420c6b04ea574fec170c92b3b
#
_entry.id   bbfbb32420c6b04ea574fec170c92b3b
#
_cell.length_a   1.000
_cell.length_b   1.000
_cell.length_c   1.000
_cell.angle_alpha   90.00
_cell.angle_beta   90.00
_cell.angle_gamma   90.00
#
_symmetry.space_group_name_H-M   'P 1'
#
loop_
_entity.id
_entity.type
_entity.pdbx_description
1 polymer ?
#
loop_
_entity_poly.entity_id
_entity_poly.type
_entity_poly.pdbx_seq_one_letter_code
_entity_poly.pdbx_strand_id
1 'polypeptide(L)'
;MPSKPSYRKYVEFGALCLVAVALLWWFGRRLNWTEVRQSVSEANPYLLVAAILFICSVYLFRAFRWGALLKPLSAARFSDLFAATTIGFSAVFLIGRAGEFVRPVVLSMRDPQVRPSASLVTIVVERIYDMTAVALMFAINLIWFRPPIALDISFDRVRLAGFGLFGVTVLGIAFLAWFRSKSSSVIDFVQRLFARWSFIPKRLAKLVLRMLEQLAQALRVLVNFRELAETIAWTALLWFAIAAANLLVMRAFHLDIGFPETIFVLGWALVGSLVPTPGGAAGAFHAATATGLLFIGVKNRETAAALAIVLHLVDFGPALLFGLFYVIRGDLSLTKLRKMISPPSEEVQLR
;
A
#
# COMPACT_ATOMS: atom_id res chain seq x y z
N MET A 1 -16.76 -10.34 32.70
CA MET A 1 -15.99 -9.12 32.99
C MET A 1 -15.42 -8.58 31.70
N PRO A 2 -15.66 -7.32 31.29
CA PRO A 2 -15.06 -6.77 30.08
C PRO A 2 -13.54 -6.78 30.26
N SER A 3 -12.82 -7.41 29.32
CA SER A 3 -11.37 -7.43 29.31
C SER A 3 -10.86 -5.99 29.33
N LYS A 4 -10.04 -5.64 30.33
CA LYS A 4 -9.41 -4.33 30.45
C LYS A 4 -8.73 -4.00 29.12
N PRO A 5 -8.91 -2.79 28.55
CA PRO A 5 -8.23 -2.40 27.32
C PRO A 5 -6.72 -2.57 27.54
N SER A 6 -6.09 -3.33 26.65
CA SER A 6 -4.66 -3.62 26.75
C SER A 6 -3.90 -2.29 26.61
N TYR A 7 -3.37 -1.75 27.71
CA TYR A 7 -2.52 -0.55 27.73
C TYR A 7 -1.38 -0.65 26.71
N ARG A 8 -0.93 -1.84 26.42
CA ARG A 8 0.11 -2.15 25.44
C ARG A 8 -0.19 -1.58 24.04
N LYS A 9 -1.45 -1.67 23.57
CA LYS A 9 -1.84 -1.13 22.25
C LYS A 9 -1.73 0.41 22.18
N TYR A 10 -2.09 1.09 23.27
CA TYR A 10 -1.94 2.56 23.34
C TYR A 10 -0.48 2.97 23.45
N VAL A 11 0.35 2.20 24.14
CA VAL A 11 1.80 2.43 24.23
C VAL A 11 2.45 2.22 22.86
N GLU A 12 2.11 1.12 22.16
CA GLU A 12 2.63 0.83 20.82
C GLU A 12 2.23 1.94 19.81
N PHE A 13 0.96 2.38 19.83
CA PHE A 13 0.52 3.50 18.97
C PHE A 13 1.20 4.81 19.35
N GLY A 14 1.32 5.12 20.63
CA GLY A 14 2.05 6.31 21.11
C GLY A 14 3.53 6.29 20.69
N ALA A 15 4.18 5.14 20.77
CA ALA A 15 5.56 4.97 20.29
C ALA A 15 5.69 5.24 18.77
N LEU A 16 4.75 4.72 17.95
CA LEU A 16 4.72 5.00 16.52
C LEU A 16 4.50 6.48 16.21
N CYS A 17 3.61 7.15 16.96
CA CYS A 17 3.42 8.59 16.85
C CYS A 17 4.69 9.37 17.22
N LEU A 18 5.39 8.99 18.28
CA LEU A 18 6.67 9.59 18.66
C LEU A 18 7.74 9.41 17.57
N VAL A 19 7.82 8.23 16.96
CA VAL A 19 8.73 7.99 15.83
C VAL A 19 8.36 8.88 14.63
N ALA A 20 7.07 9.00 14.31
CA ALA A 20 6.62 9.89 13.23
C ALA A 20 7.00 11.35 13.50
N VAL A 21 6.76 11.85 14.72
CA VAL A 21 7.11 13.22 15.14
C VAL A 21 8.63 13.42 15.10
N ALA A 22 9.41 12.44 15.58
CA ALA A 22 10.86 12.51 15.55
C ALA A 22 11.41 12.56 14.11
N LEU A 23 10.85 11.75 13.20
CA LEU A 23 11.22 11.75 11.78
C LEU A 23 10.83 13.06 11.08
N LEU A 24 9.64 13.61 11.36
CA LEU A 24 9.23 14.91 10.83
C LEU A 24 10.09 16.04 11.35
N TRP A 25 10.40 16.06 12.65
CA TRP A 25 11.29 17.03 13.25
C TRP A 25 12.71 16.93 12.68
N TRP A 26 13.26 15.70 12.57
CA TRP A 26 14.57 15.47 11.99
C TRP A 26 14.65 15.93 10.53
N PHE A 27 13.60 15.65 9.74
CA PHE A 27 13.48 16.10 8.36
C PHE A 27 13.40 17.63 8.28
N GLY A 28 12.53 18.25 9.09
CA GLY A 28 12.19 19.67 8.99
C GLY A 28 13.16 20.63 9.68
N ARG A 29 13.94 20.19 10.70
CA ARG A 29 14.74 21.07 11.57
C ARG A 29 15.85 21.87 10.88
N ARG A 30 16.27 21.41 9.69
CA ARG A 30 17.36 22.06 8.93
C ARG A 30 16.85 22.73 7.65
N LEU A 31 15.55 22.82 7.44
CA LEU A 31 14.96 23.44 6.26
C LEU A 31 14.71 24.91 6.49
N ASN A 32 14.98 25.70 5.46
CA ASN A 32 14.50 27.07 5.38
C ASN A 32 13.03 27.08 4.91
N TRP A 33 12.12 27.18 5.86
CA TRP A 33 10.69 27.12 5.58
C TRP A 33 10.18 28.26 4.69
N THR A 34 10.88 29.39 4.64
CA THR A 34 10.56 30.49 3.72
C THR A 34 10.80 30.06 2.27
N GLU A 35 11.94 29.42 1.99
CA GLU A 35 12.24 28.89 0.65
C GLU A 35 11.33 27.71 0.27
N VAL A 36 10.99 26.83 1.22
CA VAL A 36 10.00 25.77 1.00
C VAL A 36 8.66 26.38 0.58
N ARG A 37 8.17 27.39 1.31
CA ARG A 37 6.92 28.08 0.97
C ARG A 37 6.99 28.75 -0.40
N GLN A 38 8.09 29.41 -0.71
CA GLN A 38 8.30 30.04 -2.01
C GLN A 38 8.24 29.02 -3.14
N SER A 39 8.97 27.90 -3.02
CA SER A 39 8.95 26.81 -4.02
C SER A 39 7.53 26.28 -4.27
N VAL A 40 6.73 26.15 -3.21
CA VAL A 40 5.32 25.73 -3.36
C VAL A 40 4.48 26.81 -4.04
N SER A 41 4.70 28.09 -3.73
CA SER A 41 3.93 29.20 -4.32
C SER A 41 4.24 29.43 -5.81
N GLU A 42 5.42 29.07 -6.25
CA GLU A 42 5.86 29.14 -7.65
C GLU A 42 5.42 27.94 -8.50
N ALA A 43 4.93 26.86 -7.85
CA ALA A 43 4.48 25.67 -8.55
C ALA A 43 3.24 25.92 -9.40
N ASN A 44 3.19 25.31 -10.59
CA ASN A 44 2.07 25.45 -11.51
C ASN A 44 0.80 24.78 -10.94
N PRO A 45 -0.26 25.56 -10.58
CA PRO A 45 -1.45 25.02 -9.94
C PRO A 45 -2.27 24.12 -10.86
N TYR A 46 -2.26 24.33 -12.17
CA TYR A 46 -3.02 23.51 -13.13
C TYR A 46 -2.47 22.08 -13.19
N LEU A 47 -1.15 21.92 -13.15
CA LEU A 47 -0.50 20.60 -13.12
C LEU A 47 -0.76 19.90 -11.77
N LEU A 48 -0.80 20.63 -10.66
CA LEU A 48 -1.16 20.07 -9.35
C LEU A 48 -2.61 19.60 -9.32
N VAL A 49 -3.55 20.37 -9.87
CA VAL A 49 -4.96 19.94 -9.99
C VAL A 49 -5.07 18.70 -10.88
N ALA A 50 -4.37 18.66 -12.01
CA ALA A 50 -4.35 17.49 -12.87
C ALA A 50 -3.78 16.26 -12.13
N ALA A 51 -2.70 16.41 -11.37
CA ALA A 51 -2.14 15.33 -10.54
C ALA A 51 -3.16 14.81 -9.51
N ILE A 52 -3.88 15.70 -8.82
CA ILE A 52 -4.94 15.31 -7.88
C ILE A 52 -6.04 14.53 -8.58
N LEU A 53 -6.46 14.94 -9.80
CA LEU A 53 -7.47 14.21 -10.58
C LEU A 53 -6.98 12.81 -10.97
N PHE A 54 -5.71 12.65 -11.35
CA PHE A 54 -5.11 11.34 -11.58
C PHE A 54 -5.15 10.47 -10.31
N ILE A 55 -4.79 11.02 -9.15
CA ILE A 55 -4.88 10.27 -7.87
C ILE A 55 -6.33 9.96 -7.50
N CYS A 56 -7.28 10.84 -7.75
CA CYS A 56 -8.70 10.51 -7.57
C CYS A 56 -9.11 9.30 -8.44
N SER A 57 -8.63 9.24 -9.69
CA SER A 57 -8.88 8.08 -10.57
C SER A 57 -8.25 6.78 -10.05
N VAL A 58 -7.10 6.86 -9.34
CA VAL A 58 -6.48 5.70 -8.69
C VAL A 58 -7.44 5.02 -7.72
N TYR A 59 -8.20 5.79 -6.92
CA TYR A 59 -9.18 5.21 -5.98
C TYR A 59 -10.35 4.55 -6.71
N LEU A 60 -10.76 5.06 -7.88
CA LEU A 60 -11.73 4.38 -8.75
C LEU A 60 -11.16 3.06 -9.27
N PHE A 61 -9.93 3.07 -9.81
CA PHE A 61 -9.29 1.86 -10.32
C PHE A 61 -9.06 0.80 -9.22
N ARG A 62 -8.72 1.23 -8.00
CA ARG A 62 -8.64 0.33 -6.83
C ARG A 62 -9.98 -0.33 -6.52
N ALA A 63 -11.08 0.42 -6.56
CA ALA A 63 -12.42 -0.11 -6.31
C ALA A 63 -12.86 -1.08 -7.41
N PHE A 64 -12.62 -0.77 -8.70
CA PHE A 64 -12.90 -1.69 -9.82
C PHE A 64 -12.07 -2.97 -9.72
N ARG A 65 -10.76 -2.85 -9.46
CA ARG A 65 -9.88 -4.00 -9.27
C ARG A 65 -10.35 -4.89 -8.13
N TRP A 66 -10.70 -4.28 -7.00
CA TRP A 66 -11.20 -5.03 -5.86
C TRP A 66 -12.54 -5.74 -6.17
N GLY A 67 -13.43 -5.08 -6.92
CA GLY A 67 -14.64 -5.69 -7.44
C GLY A 67 -14.37 -6.92 -8.32
N ALA A 68 -13.39 -6.81 -9.24
CA ALA A 68 -12.97 -7.93 -10.09
C ALA A 68 -12.48 -9.13 -9.26
N LEU A 69 -11.66 -8.87 -8.23
CA LEU A 69 -11.14 -9.91 -7.32
C LEU A 69 -12.21 -10.51 -6.41
N LEU A 70 -13.27 -9.77 -6.10
CA LEU A 70 -14.38 -10.26 -5.27
C LEU A 70 -15.46 -11.00 -6.06
N LYS A 71 -15.58 -10.79 -7.38
CA LYS A 71 -16.62 -11.41 -8.23
C LYS A 71 -16.87 -12.90 -7.94
N PRO A 72 -15.83 -13.75 -7.80
CA PRO A 72 -16.05 -15.17 -7.55
C PRO A 72 -16.59 -15.49 -6.14
N LEU A 73 -16.52 -14.52 -5.23
CA LEU A 73 -16.87 -14.68 -3.81
C LEU A 73 -18.14 -13.94 -3.42
N SER A 74 -18.44 -12.80 -4.08
CA SER A 74 -19.58 -11.95 -3.80
C SER A 74 -19.77 -10.89 -4.88
N ALA A 75 -21.04 -10.46 -5.11
CA ALA A 75 -21.39 -9.39 -6.04
C ALA A 75 -21.59 -8.05 -5.30
N ALA A 76 -20.54 -7.54 -4.66
CA ALA A 76 -20.59 -6.26 -3.95
C ALA A 76 -20.84 -5.08 -4.91
N ARG A 77 -21.65 -4.10 -4.49
CA ARG A 77 -21.92 -2.90 -5.27
C ARG A 77 -20.70 -2.00 -5.36
N PHE A 78 -20.48 -1.38 -6.51
CA PHE A 78 -19.33 -0.48 -6.70
C PHE A 78 -19.28 0.66 -5.67
N SER A 79 -20.43 1.24 -5.29
CA SER A 79 -20.51 2.29 -4.26
C SER A 79 -19.95 1.84 -2.90
N ASP A 80 -20.18 0.57 -2.53
CA ASP A 80 -19.72 0.01 -1.27
C ASP A 80 -18.23 -0.34 -1.32
N LEU A 81 -17.76 -0.84 -2.47
CA LEU A 81 -16.35 -1.05 -2.73
C LEU A 81 -15.56 0.26 -2.71
N PHE A 82 -16.07 1.31 -3.36
CA PHE A 82 -15.42 2.62 -3.38
C PHE A 82 -15.37 3.25 -1.98
N ALA A 83 -16.49 3.22 -1.26
CA ALA A 83 -16.55 3.72 0.12
C ALA A 83 -15.58 2.95 1.03
N ALA A 84 -15.61 1.62 1.00
CA ALA A 84 -14.72 0.80 1.82
C ALA A 84 -13.24 1.01 1.45
N THR A 85 -12.92 1.20 0.15
CA THR A 85 -11.57 1.50 -0.32
C THR A 85 -11.10 2.84 0.22
N THR A 86 -11.84 3.91 0.03
CA THR A 86 -11.42 5.27 0.43
C THR A 86 -11.33 5.41 1.94
N ILE A 87 -12.28 4.86 2.70
CA ILE A 87 -12.23 4.81 4.17
C ILE A 87 -11.02 4.02 4.64
N GLY A 88 -10.73 2.87 4.02
CA GLY A 88 -9.58 2.06 4.39
C GLY A 88 -8.25 2.77 4.14
N PHE A 89 -8.10 3.45 2.99
CA PHE A 89 -6.89 4.25 2.72
C PHE A 89 -6.77 5.48 3.61
N SER A 90 -7.89 6.10 4.02
CA SER A 90 -7.88 7.12 5.08
C SER A 90 -7.37 6.55 6.40
N ALA A 91 -7.82 5.35 6.76
CA ALA A 91 -7.32 4.66 7.94
C ALA A 91 -5.83 4.31 7.83
N VAL A 92 -5.34 3.90 6.63
CA VAL A 92 -3.90 3.70 6.39
C VAL A 92 -3.12 4.98 6.62
N PHE A 93 -3.63 6.12 6.17
CA PHE A 93 -3.00 7.42 6.44
C PHE A 93 -2.95 7.71 7.94
N LEU A 94 -4.06 7.50 8.67
CA LEU A 94 -4.16 7.88 10.08
C LEU A 94 -3.41 6.93 11.03
N ILE A 95 -3.50 5.62 10.81
CA ILE A 95 -2.98 4.58 11.72
C ILE A 95 -1.94 3.66 11.08
N GLY A 96 -1.42 4.05 9.91
CA GLY A 96 -0.44 3.27 9.16
C GLY A 96 -1.04 2.01 8.55
N ARG A 97 -0.20 1.03 8.23
CA ARG A 97 -0.59 -0.20 7.49
C ARG A 97 -1.69 -1.03 8.17
N ALA A 98 -1.89 -0.89 9.48
CA ALA A 98 -3.01 -1.52 10.17
C ALA A 98 -4.37 -1.07 9.63
N GLY A 99 -4.47 0.12 9.03
CA GLY A 99 -5.66 0.63 8.37
C GLY A 99 -6.16 -0.22 7.19
N GLU A 100 -5.31 -1.05 6.59
CA GLU A 100 -5.73 -1.96 5.50
C GLU A 100 -6.81 -2.95 5.97
N PHE A 101 -6.78 -3.35 7.24
CA PHE A 101 -7.79 -4.24 7.84
C PHE A 101 -9.15 -3.57 8.02
N VAL A 102 -9.24 -2.25 7.91
CA VAL A 102 -10.50 -1.51 7.99
C VAL A 102 -11.36 -1.76 6.75
N ARG A 103 -10.74 -1.94 5.57
CA ARG A 103 -11.47 -2.17 4.29
C ARG A 103 -12.44 -3.35 4.34
N PRO A 104 -12.02 -4.57 4.72
CA PRO A 104 -12.91 -5.73 4.82
C PRO A 104 -14.05 -5.52 5.81
N VAL A 105 -13.75 -4.89 6.93
CA VAL A 105 -14.75 -4.64 7.98
C VAL A 105 -15.81 -3.66 7.48
N VAL A 106 -15.40 -2.54 6.86
CA VAL A 106 -16.32 -1.55 6.31
C VAL A 106 -17.16 -2.15 5.19
N LEU A 107 -16.57 -2.95 4.30
CA LEU A 107 -17.34 -3.59 3.23
C LEU A 107 -18.41 -4.52 3.80
N SER A 108 -18.08 -5.36 4.78
CA SER A 108 -19.07 -6.25 5.41
C SER A 108 -20.15 -5.52 6.23
N MET A 109 -19.84 -4.29 6.70
CA MET A 109 -20.86 -3.44 7.36
C MET A 109 -21.86 -2.88 6.35
N ARG A 110 -21.43 -2.61 5.12
CA ARG A 110 -22.25 -2.04 4.04
C ARG A 110 -22.96 -3.13 3.24
N ASP A 111 -22.32 -4.27 3.07
CA ASP A 111 -22.84 -5.46 2.40
C ASP A 111 -22.65 -6.70 3.28
N PRO A 112 -23.69 -7.08 4.07
CA PRO A 112 -23.62 -8.25 4.97
C PRO A 112 -23.41 -9.59 4.27
N GLN A 113 -23.61 -9.67 2.94
CA GLN A 113 -23.38 -10.89 2.16
C GLN A 113 -21.86 -11.13 1.97
N VAL A 114 -21.04 -10.09 2.11
CA VAL A 114 -19.59 -10.19 1.96
C VAL A 114 -18.93 -10.55 3.30
N ARG A 115 -18.36 -11.75 3.38
CA ARG A 115 -17.64 -12.18 4.59
C ARG A 115 -16.31 -11.43 4.72
N PRO A 116 -15.96 -10.90 5.92
CA PRO A 116 -14.68 -10.20 6.13
C PRO A 116 -13.46 -11.04 5.76
N SER A 117 -13.51 -12.36 6.02
CA SER A 117 -12.42 -13.28 5.68
C SER A 117 -12.18 -13.41 4.18
N ALA A 118 -13.24 -13.43 3.37
CA ALA A 118 -13.13 -13.45 1.91
C ALA A 118 -12.49 -12.16 1.38
N SER A 119 -12.89 -11.01 1.92
CA SER A 119 -12.30 -9.71 1.57
C SER A 119 -10.82 -9.62 1.98
N LEU A 120 -10.42 -10.17 3.12
CA LEU A 120 -9.02 -10.21 3.56
C LEU A 120 -8.14 -10.99 2.57
N VAL A 121 -8.63 -12.13 2.09
CA VAL A 121 -7.93 -12.93 1.08
C VAL A 121 -7.68 -12.13 -0.20
N THR A 122 -8.68 -11.38 -0.67
CA THR A 122 -8.51 -10.55 -1.89
C THR A 122 -7.52 -9.41 -1.68
N ILE A 123 -7.40 -8.83 -0.46
CA ILE A 123 -6.39 -7.82 -0.15
C ILE A 123 -4.98 -8.39 -0.22
N VAL A 124 -4.75 -9.62 0.24
CA VAL A 124 -3.45 -10.29 0.09
C VAL A 124 -3.11 -10.45 -1.39
N VAL A 125 -4.07 -10.87 -2.22
CA VAL A 125 -3.90 -10.97 -3.67
C VAL A 125 -3.58 -9.60 -4.28
N GLU A 126 -4.29 -8.54 -3.89
CA GLU A 126 -3.97 -7.17 -4.31
C GLU A 126 -2.51 -6.79 -4.02
N ARG A 127 -1.99 -7.13 -2.82
CA ARG A 127 -0.58 -6.85 -2.48
C ARG A 127 0.40 -7.58 -3.38
N ILE A 128 0.10 -8.82 -3.77
CA ILE A 128 0.94 -9.57 -4.72
C ILE A 128 0.98 -8.84 -6.07
N TYR A 129 -0.16 -8.41 -6.61
CA TYR A 129 -0.21 -7.63 -7.86
C TYR A 129 0.55 -6.31 -7.75
N ASP A 130 0.36 -5.57 -6.66
CA ASP A 130 1.02 -4.28 -6.43
C ASP A 130 2.55 -4.46 -6.35
N MET A 131 3.03 -5.43 -5.56
CA MET A 131 4.47 -5.71 -5.44
C MET A 131 5.06 -6.15 -6.78
N THR A 132 4.35 -7.00 -7.53
CA THR A 132 4.76 -7.43 -8.86
C THR A 132 4.86 -6.26 -9.83
N ALA A 133 3.83 -5.40 -9.88
CA ALA A 133 3.80 -4.24 -10.76
C ALA A 133 4.95 -3.27 -10.45
N VAL A 134 5.18 -2.97 -9.17
CA VAL A 134 6.27 -2.11 -8.70
C VAL A 134 7.62 -2.71 -9.09
N ALA A 135 7.85 -3.99 -8.80
CA ALA A 135 9.12 -4.65 -9.10
C ALA A 135 9.40 -4.66 -10.60
N LEU A 136 8.39 -4.94 -11.44
CA LEU A 136 8.51 -4.90 -12.91
C LEU A 136 8.77 -3.48 -13.41
N MET A 137 8.01 -2.50 -12.93
CA MET A 137 8.18 -1.09 -13.30
C MET A 137 9.59 -0.60 -12.98
N PHE A 138 10.11 -0.95 -11.81
CA PHE A 138 11.46 -0.61 -11.38
C PHE A 138 12.53 -1.32 -12.22
N ALA A 139 12.41 -2.62 -12.41
CA ALA A 139 13.37 -3.40 -13.17
C ALA A 139 13.45 -2.89 -14.62
N ILE A 140 12.31 -2.64 -15.25
CA ILE A 140 12.25 -2.09 -16.59
C ILE A 140 12.89 -0.69 -16.62
N ASN A 141 12.57 0.15 -15.63
CA ASN A 141 13.14 1.50 -15.54
C ASN A 141 14.68 1.48 -15.42
N LEU A 142 15.25 0.59 -14.64
CA LEU A 142 16.71 0.47 -14.45
C LEU A 142 17.48 0.05 -15.72
N ILE A 143 16.79 -0.43 -16.75
CA ILE A 143 17.42 -0.74 -18.05
C ILE A 143 17.83 0.56 -18.77
N TRP A 144 16.98 1.59 -18.73
CA TRP A 144 17.17 2.84 -19.46
C TRP A 144 17.60 4.02 -18.59
N PHE A 145 17.22 4.01 -17.32
CA PHE A 145 17.52 5.12 -16.43
C PHE A 145 19.01 5.18 -16.07
N ARG A 146 19.59 6.37 -16.21
CA ARG A 146 20.95 6.70 -15.75
C ARG A 146 20.84 7.97 -14.91
N PRO A 147 21.20 7.93 -13.62
CA PRO A 147 21.15 9.12 -12.78
C PRO A 147 22.16 10.15 -13.32
N PRO A 148 21.80 11.44 -13.36
CA PRO A 148 22.68 12.49 -13.86
C PRO A 148 23.85 12.79 -12.94
N ILE A 149 23.78 12.39 -11.67
CA ILE A 149 24.84 12.55 -10.67
C ILE A 149 25.53 11.21 -10.51
N ALA A 150 26.86 11.20 -10.69
CA ALA A 150 27.68 10.04 -10.35
C ALA A 150 27.60 9.82 -8.83
N LEU A 151 26.91 8.77 -8.43
CA LEU A 151 26.84 8.35 -7.04
C LEU A 151 28.16 7.64 -6.69
N ASP A 152 28.71 7.87 -5.49
CA ASP A 152 29.82 7.07 -4.93
C ASP A 152 29.45 5.58 -4.82
N ILE A 153 28.15 5.26 -4.78
CA ILE A 153 27.65 3.92 -4.97
C ILE A 153 27.60 3.66 -6.47
N SER A 154 28.40 2.72 -6.95
CA SER A 154 28.40 2.36 -8.37
C SER A 154 26.98 2.05 -8.80
N PHE A 155 26.45 2.77 -9.79
CA PHE A 155 25.10 2.57 -10.34
C PHE A 155 24.87 1.12 -10.78
N ASP A 156 25.97 0.42 -11.12
CA ASP A 156 25.95 -1.01 -11.43
C ASP A 156 25.47 -1.87 -10.25
N ARG A 157 25.76 -1.48 -9.00
CA ARG A 157 25.22 -2.18 -7.82
C ARG A 157 23.71 -1.98 -7.70
N VAL A 158 23.22 -0.77 -7.98
CA VAL A 158 21.77 -0.47 -7.99
C VAL A 158 21.08 -1.26 -9.10
N ARG A 159 21.68 -1.32 -10.31
CA ARG A 159 21.18 -2.15 -11.41
C ARG A 159 21.18 -3.64 -11.06
N LEU A 160 22.27 -4.13 -10.48
CA LEU A 160 22.36 -5.52 -10.04
C LEU A 160 21.28 -5.86 -9.00
N ALA A 161 21.08 -4.97 -8.01
CA ALA A 161 19.99 -5.11 -7.03
C ALA A 161 18.60 -5.10 -7.69
N GLY A 162 18.39 -4.23 -8.68
CA GLY A 162 17.15 -4.17 -9.46
C GLY A 162 16.90 -5.45 -10.27
N PHE A 163 17.90 -5.98 -10.96
CA PHE A 163 17.81 -7.26 -11.65
C PHE A 163 17.60 -8.43 -10.67
N GLY A 164 18.25 -8.38 -9.50
CA GLY A 164 18.01 -9.35 -8.42
C GLY A 164 16.56 -9.31 -7.95
N LEU A 165 16.01 -8.13 -7.71
CA LEU A 165 14.59 -7.96 -7.34
C LEU A 165 13.65 -8.46 -8.43
N PHE A 166 13.96 -8.17 -9.70
CA PHE A 166 13.21 -8.70 -10.84
C PHE A 166 13.23 -10.23 -10.88
N GLY A 167 14.41 -10.82 -10.74
CA GLY A 167 14.58 -12.28 -10.69
C GLY A 167 13.79 -12.92 -9.55
N VAL A 168 13.88 -12.36 -8.34
CA VAL A 168 13.11 -12.81 -7.18
C VAL A 168 11.59 -12.68 -7.43
N THR A 169 11.16 -11.60 -8.08
CA THR A 169 9.74 -11.39 -8.42
C THR A 169 9.25 -12.43 -9.42
N VAL A 170 10.01 -12.67 -10.50
CA VAL A 170 9.68 -13.69 -11.51
C VAL A 170 9.64 -15.09 -10.88
N LEU A 171 10.65 -15.44 -10.05
CA LEU A 171 10.66 -16.71 -9.32
C LEU A 171 9.48 -16.81 -8.34
N GLY A 172 9.12 -15.73 -7.66
CA GLY A 172 7.95 -15.67 -6.78
C GLY A 172 6.65 -15.92 -7.54
N ILE A 173 6.46 -15.29 -8.70
CA ILE A 173 5.29 -15.52 -9.56
C ILE A 173 5.26 -16.98 -10.06
N ALA A 174 6.39 -17.50 -10.54
CA ALA A 174 6.51 -18.88 -10.99
C ALA A 174 6.20 -19.88 -9.85
N PHE A 175 6.70 -19.59 -8.64
CA PHE A 175 6.38 -20.38 -7.44
C PHE A 175 4.88 -20.34 -7.12
N LEU A 176 4.24 -19.16 -7.16
CA LEU A 176 2.80 -19.04 -6.89
C LEU A 176 1.97 -19.77 -7.94
N ALA A 177 2.36 -19.72 -9.22
CA ALA A 177 1.72 -20.47 -10.30
C ALA A 177 1.87 -21.98 -10.10
N TRP A 178 3.07 -22.43 -9.73
CA TRP A 178 3.34 -23.83 -9.39
C TRP A 178 2.56 -24.27 -8.14
N PHE A 179 2.62 -23.48 -7.07
CA PHE A 179 1.89 -23.75 -5.83
C PHE A 179 0.39 -23.84 -6.08
N ARG A 180 -0.17 -22.98 -6.91
CA ARG A 180 -1.58 -23.02 -7.32
C ARG A 180 -1.93 -24.39 -7.92
N SER A 181 -1.10 -24.93 -8.82
CA SER A 181 -1.34 -26.20 -9.50
C SER A 181 -1.18 -27.41 -8.59
N LYS A 182 -0.38 -27.30 -7.52
CA LYS A 182 0.01 -28.39 -6.62
C LYS A 182 -0.37 -28.14 -5.16
N SER A 183 -1.29 -27.21 -4.89
CA SER A 183 -1.58 -26.73 -3.52
C SER A 183 -1.99 -27.86 -2.56
N SER A 184 -2.83 -28.81 -2.98
CA SER A 184 -3.21 -29.96 -2.16
C SER A 184 -1.99 -30.80 -1.78
N SER A 185 -1.17 -31.17 -2.77
CA SER A 185 0.02 -31.99 -2.55
C SER A 185 1.04 -31.30 -1.64
N VAL A 186 1.19 -29.96 -1.76
CA VAL A 186 2.09 -29.20 -0.91
C VAL A 186 1.56 -29.13 0.53
N ILE A 187 0.27 -28.89 0.71
CA ILE A 187 -0.37 -28.86 2.04
C ILE A 187 -0.25 -30.23 2.72
N ASP A 188 -0.55 -31.31 2.00
CA ASP A 188 -0.40 -32.67 2.51
C ASP A 188 1.04 -33.03 2.86
N PHE A 189 2.01 -32.55 2.06
CA PHE A 189 3.43 -32.73 2.34
C PHE A 189 3.84 -31.99 3.63
N VAL A 190 3.47 -30.71 3.77
CA VAL A 190 3.78 -29.90 4.95
C VAL A 190 3.11 -30.47 6.19
N GLN A 191 1.86 -30.96 6.09
CA GLN A 191 1.16 -31.61 7.18
C GLN A 191 1.90 -32.89 7.64
N ARG A 192 2.35 -33.72 6.71
CA ARG A 192 3.15 -34.94 7.01
C ARG A 192 4.49 -34.57 7.64
N LEU A 193 5.13 -33.51 7.16
CA LEU A 193 6.40 -33.01 7.71
C LEU A 193 6.23 -32.57 9.16
N PHE A 194 5.19 -31.78 9.46
CA PHE A 194 4.89 -31.34 10.83
C PHE A 194 4.45 -32.50 11.76
N ALA A 195 3.79 -33.50 11.22
CA ALA A 195 3.47 -34.71 11.98
C ALA A 195 4.72 -35.53 12.36
N ARG A 196 5.76 -35.50 11.48
CA ARG A 196 7.03 -36.20 11.73
C ARG A 196 7.97 -35.44 12.69
N TRP A 197 7.86 -34.12 12.77
CA TRP A 197 8.74 -33.28 13.55
C TRP A 197 8.06 -32.81 14.84
N SER A 198 8.26 -33.54 15.94
CA SER A 198 7.60 -33.32 17.23
C SER A 198 8.06 -32.03 17.96
N PHE A 199 9.18 -31.42 17.56
CA PHE A 199 9.70 -30.20 18.16
C PHE A 199 8.95 -28.92 17.71
N ILE A 200 8.11 -29.01 16.64
CA ILE A 200 7.34 -27.87 16.16
C ILE A 200 6.09 -27.68 17.00
N PRO A 201 5.89 -26.49 17.63
CA PRO A 201 4.69 -26.24 18.42
C PRO A 201 3.42 -26.43 17.57
N LYS A 202 2.45 -27.21 18.08
CA LYS A 202 1.17 -27.49 17.38
C LYS A 202 0.42 -26.21 16.96
N ARG A 203 0.58 -25.10 17.71
CA ARG A 203 -0.01 -23.80 17.36
C ARG A 203 0.62 -23.22 16.09
N LEU A 204 1.95 -23.31 15.93
CA LEU A 204 2.68 -22.85 14.76
C LEU A 204 2.33 -23.70 13.51
N ALA A 205 2.31 -25.02 13.66
CA ALA A 205 1.93 -25.94 12.59
C ALA A 205 0.51 -25.63 12.05
N LYS A 206 -0.47 -25.45 12.97
CA LYS A 206 -1.84 -25.08 12.59
C LYS A 206 -1.91 -23.70 11.92
N LEU A 207 -1.09 -22.74 12.37
CA LEU A 207 -1.05 -21.41 11.76
C LEU A 207 -0.52 -21.48 10.33
N VAL A 208 0.60 -22.16 10.12
CA VAL A 208 1.22 -22.33 8.77
C VAL A 208 0.27 -23.05 7.81
N LEU A 209 -0.34 -24.16 8.24
CA LEU A 209 -1.31 -24.89 7.41
C LEU A 209 -2.49 -24.01 7.02
N ARG A 210 -3.09 -23.26 7.96
CA ARG A 210 -4.16 -22.30 7.65
C ARG A 210 -3.72 -21.24 6.65
N MET A 211 -2.50 -20.69 6.80
CA MET A 211 -1.96 -19.73 5.86
C MET A 211 -1.79 -20.30 4.45
N LEU A 212 -1.31 -21.53 4.33
CA LEU A 212 -1.20 -22.23 3.04
C LEU A 212 -2.57 -22.51 2.42
N GLU A 213 -3.56 -22.94 3.21
CA GLU A 213 -4.93 -23.13 2.77
C GLU A 213 -5.56 -21.82 2.28
N GLN A 214 -5.39 -20.74 3.04
CA GLN A 214 -5.87 -19.40 2.66
C GLN A 214 -5.18 -18.90 1.39
N LEU A 215 -3.86 -19.09 1.25
CA LEU A 215 -3.13 -18.78 0.03
C LEU A 215 -3.64 -19.58 -1.16
N ALA A 216 -3.85 -20.89 -0.98
CA ALA A 216 -4.41 -21.76 -2.03
C ALA A 216 -5.82 -21.30 -2.45
N GLN A 217 -6.67 -20.91 -1.51
CA GLN A 217 -7.99 -20.35 -1.79
C GLN A 217 -7.89 -19.02 -2.53
N ALA A 218 -7.00 -18.12 -2.09
CA ALA A 218 -6.76 -16.83 -2.74
C ALA A 218 -6.32 -17.00 -4.21
N LEU A 219 -5.43 -17.96 -4.46
CA LEU A 219 -4.94 -18.26 -5.81
C LEU A 219 -5.98 -18.96 -6.69
N ARG A 220 -6.97 -19.64 -6.10
CA ARG A 220 -8.11 -20.22 -6.86
C ARG A 220 -9.04 -19.15 -7.42
N VAL A 221 -9.13 -17.98 -6.77
CA VAL A 221 -9.89 -16.82 -7.29
C VAL A 221 -9.38 -16.37 -8.66
N LEU A 222 -8.11 -16.64 -8.99
CA LEU A 222 -7.46 -16.29 -10.26
C LEU A 222 -7.70 -17.34 -11.41
N VAL A 223 -8.75 -18.14 -11.33
CA VAL A 223 -8.96 -19.26 -12.27
C VAL A 223 -9.39 -18.80 -13.65
N ASN A 224 -10.12 -17.70 -13.75
CA ASN A 224 -10.66 -17.22 -15.00
C ASN A 224 -9.68 -16.26 -15.68
N PHE A 225 -9.26 -16.60 -16.92
CA PHE A 225 -8.35 -15.76 -17.71
C PHE A 225 -8.88 -14.31 -17.88
N ARG A 226 -10.18 -14.14 -18.02
CA ARG A 226 -10.83 -12.82 -18.15
C ARG A 226 -10.65 -11.98 -16.87
N GLU A 227 -10.87 -12.58 -15.71
CA GLU A 227 -10.72 -11.91 -14.39
C GLU A 227 -9.26 -11.56 -14.11
N LEU A 228 -8.35 -12.46 -14.50
CA LEU A 228 -6.90 -12.23 -14.44
C LEU A 228 -6.52 -11.02 -15.32
N ALA A 229 -6.95 -11.00 -16.59
CA ALA A 229 -6.67 -9.92 -17.52
C ALA A 229 -7.29 -8.57 -17.03
N GLU A 230 -8.52 -8.60 -16.52
CA GLU A 230 -9.19 -7.45 -15.92
C GLU A 230 -8.39 -6.90 -14.72
N THR A 231 -7.94 -7.77 -13.82
CA THR A 231 -7.15 -7.37 -12.65
C THR A 231 -5.78 -6.80 -13.04
N ILE A 232 -5.10 -7.40 -14.02
CA ILE A 232 -3.83 -6.90 -14.56
C ILE A 232 -4.04 -5.51 -15.20
N ALA A 233 -5.10 -5.34 -16.00
CA ALA A 233 -5.41 -4.07 -16.65
C ALA A 233 -5.66 -2.96 -15.62
N TRP A 234 -6.47 -3.22 -14.59
CA TRP A 234 -6.70 -2.25 -13.52
C TRP A 234 -5.42 -1.95 -12.72
N THR A 235 -4.56 -2.95 -12.51
CA THR A 235 -3.27 -2.75 -11.84
C THR A 235 -2.33 -1.87 -12.67
N ALA A 236 -2.26 -2.10 -13.99
CA ALA A 236 -1.45 -1.29 -14.90
C ALA A 236 -1.95 0.16 -14.96
N LEU A 237 -3.27 0.37 -15.11
CA LEU A 237 -3.89 1.70 -15.11
C LEU A 237 -3.65 2.45 -13.79
N LEU A 238 -3.75 1.75 -12.66
CA LEU A 238 -3.52 2.31 -11.35
C LEU A 238 -2.08 2.80 -11.19
N TRP A 239 -1.09 1.98 -11.50
CA TRP A 239 0.32 2.35 -11.37
C TRP A 239 0.75 3.39 -12.39
N PHE A 240 0.21 3.33 -13.61
CA PHE A 240 0.39 4.38 -14.61
C PHE A 240 -0.16 5.72 -14.10
N ALA A 241 -1.38 5.74 -13.54
CA ALA A 241 -1.98 6.96 -13.01
C ALA A 241 -1.17 7.53 -11.82
N ILE A 242 -0.63 6.67 -10.94
CA ILE A 242 0.27 7.11 -9.85
C ILE A 242 1.54 7.74 -10.45
N ALA A 243 2.19 7.07 -11.39
CA ALA A 243 3.42 7.58 -12.02
C ALA A 243 3.14 8.90 -12.79
N ALA A 244 2.02 8.99 -13.50
CA ALA A 244 1.61 10.20 -14.21
C ALA A 244 1.33 11.36 -13.24
N ALA A 245 0.63 11.11 -12.13
CA ALA A 245 0.39 12.11 -11.11
C ALA A 245 1.70 12.63 -10.50
N ASN A 246 2.62 11.73 -10.15
CA ASN A 246 3.93 12.10 -9.62
C ASN A 246 4.75 12.91 -10.63
N LEU A 247 4.74 12.53 -11.92
CA LEU A 247 5.37 13.30 -13.00
C LEU A 247 4.78 14.71 -13.10
N LEU A 248 3.45 14.84 -13.05
CA LEU A 248 2.79 16.15 -13.12
C LEU A 248 3.16 17.03 -11.92
N VAL A 249 3.23 16.48 -10.71
CA VAL A 249 3.70 17.24 -9.53
C VAL A 249 5.13 17.72 -9.75
N MET A 250 6.05 16.86 -10.21
CA MET A 250 7.44 17.25 -10.44
C MET A 250 7.56 18.32 -11.53
N ARG A 251 6.79 18.21 -12.61
CA ARG A 251 6.72 19.24 -13.67
C ARG A 251 6.05 20.52 -13.20
N ALA A 252 5.14 20.46 -12.21
CA ALA A 252 4.58 21.67 -11.60
C ALA A 252 5.64 22.50 -10.90
N PHE A 253 6.72 21.89 -10.42
CA PHE A 253 7.90 22.57 -9.86
C PHE A 253 8.96 22.90 -10.93
N HIS A 254 8.57 22.94 -12.20
CA HIS A 254 9.43 23.31 -13.33
C HIS A 254 10.63 22.37 -13.55
N LEU A 255 10.54 21.10 -13.10
CA LEU A 255 11.56 20.10 -13.39
C LEU A 255 11.36 19.55 -14.81
N ASP A 256 12.42 19.63 -15.63
CA ASP A 256 12.44 19.01 -16.97
C ASP A 256 12.85 17.53 -16.85
N ILE A 257 11.88 16.70 -16.48
CA ILE A 257 12.07 15.27 -16.25
C ILE A 257 10.99 14.45 -16.95
N GLY A 258 11.30 13.16 -17.13
CA GLY A 258 10.39 12.18 -17.75
C GLY A 258 9.93 11.10 -16.76
N PHE A 259 9.31 10.07 -17.31
CA PHE A 259 8.89 8.90 -16.55
C PHE A 259 10.06 8.16 -15.86
N PRO A 260 11.27 8.01 -16.47
CA PRO A 260 12.36 7.29 -15.82
C PRO A 260 12.78 7.91 -14.49
N GLU A 261 12.96 9.22 -14.43
CA GLU A 261 13.31 9.96 -13.22
C GLU A 261 12.18 9.87 -12.19
N THR A 262 10.93 10.02 -12.67
CA THR A 262 9.72 9.92 -11.83
C THR A 262 9.61 8.55 -11.17
N ILE A 263 9.79 7.46 -11.93
CA ILE A 263 9.74 6.10 -11.41
C ILE A 263 10.87 5.87 -10.40
N PHE A 264 12.06 6.42 -10.64
CA PHE A 264 13.16 6.33 -9.69
C PHE A 264 12.82 7.01 -8.37
N VAL A 265 12.28 8.24 -8.39
CA VAL A 265 11.85 8.96 -7.18
C VAL A 265 10.68 8.25 -6.49
N LEU A 266 9.71 7.75 -7.26
CA LEU A 266 8.59 6.95 -6.72
C LEU A 266 9.09 5.74 -5.93
N GLY A 267 10.20 5.12 -6.35
CA GLY A 267 10.82 4.06 -5.59
C GLY A 267 11.33 4.48 -4.24
N TRP A 268 12.01 5.58 -4.17
CA TRP A 268 12.42 6.14 -2.89
C TRP A 268 11.22 6.43 -1.99
N ALA A 269 10.15 7.02 -2.55
CA ALA A 269 8.90 7.26 -1.85
C ALA A 269 8.28 5.98 -1.29
N LEU A 270 8.25 4.91 -2.10
CA LEU A 270 7.74 3.60 -1.68
C LEU A 270 8.60 2.97 -0.58
N VAL A 271 9.93 3.06 -0.67
CA VAL A 271 10.85 2.61 0.40
C VAL A 271 10.57 3.38 1.69
N GLY A 272 10.46 4.71 1.63
CA GLY A 272 10.10 5.54 2.77
C GLY A 272 8.75 5.16 3.38
N SER A 273 7.77 4.78 2.55
CA SER A 273 6.45 4.35 3.00
C SER A 273 6.41 2.97 3.68
N LEU A 274 7.52 2.21 3.66
CA LEU A 274 7.62 0.94 4.40
C LEU A 274 7.70 1.16 5.92
N VAL A 275 8.11 2.33 6.37
CA VAL A 275 8.15 2.67 7.79
C VAL A 275 6.71 2.79 8.31
N PRO A 276 6.27 1.94 9.25
CA PRO A 276 4.87 1.85 9.65
C PRO A 276 4.50 2.93 10.67
N THR A 277 4.66 4.21 10.29
CA THR A 277 4.29 5.35 11.14
C THR A 277 2.94 5.95 10.70
N PRO A 278 2.16 6.53 11.64
CA PRO A 278 0.97 7.31 11.30
C PRO A 278 1.28 8.48 10.36
N GLY A 279 0.24 9.00 9.70
CA GLY A 279 0.40 10.09 8.74
C GLY A 279 0.95 9.61 7.39
N GLY A 280 0.63 8.40 6.94
CA GLY A 280 1.11 7.88 5.65
C GLY A 280 2.64 7.73 5.58
N ALA A 281 3.26 7.26 6.67
CA ALA A 281 4.72 7.19 6.84
C ALA A 281 5.41 8.57 6.82
N ALA A 282 4.71 9.61 7.32
CA ALA A 282 5.24 10.97 7.38
C ALA A 282 6.65 11.01 8.00
N GLY A 283 7.49 11.88 7.48
CA GLY A 283 8.91 11.96 7.86
C GLY A 283 9.78 11.01 7.04
N ALA A 284 9.59 9.70 7.15
CA ALA A 284 10.35 8.71 6.37
C ALA A 284 10.08 8.83 4.87
N PHE A 285 8.81 8.96 4.49
CA PHE A 285 8.40 9.24 3.11
C PHE A 285 9.07 10.52 2.59
N HIS A 286 8.98 11.61 3.35
CA HIS A 286 9.54 12.90 2.95
C HIS A 286 11.07 12.83 2.78
N ALA A 287 11.77 12.23 3.75
CA ALA A 287 13.23 12.11 3.70
C ALA A 287 13.69 11.24 2.53
N ALA A 288 13.05 10.09 2.31
CA ALA A 288 13.38 9.19 1.21
C ALA A 288 13.08 9.85 -0.14
N THR A 289 11.89 10.45 -0.32
CA THR A 289 11.51 11.13 -1.56
C THR A 289 12.43 12.29 -1.87
N ALA A 290 12.74 13.15 -0.90
CA ALA A 290 13.69 14.25 -1.07
C ALA A 290 15.09 13.73 -1.46
N THR A 291 15.54 12.62 -0.89
CA THR A 291 16.80 11.97 -1.27
C THR A 291 16.77 11.52 -2.73
N GLY A 292 15.69 10.86 -3.17
CA GLY A 292 15.50 10.47 -4.57
C GLY A 292 15.50 11.66 -5.54
N LEU A 293 14.89 12.79 -5.14
CA LEU A 293 14.88 14.04 -5.92
C LEU A 293 16.28 14.65 -6.06
N LEU A 294 17.07 14.65 -4.98
CA LEU A 294 18.46 15.12 -5.04
C LEU A 294 19.30 14.24 -5.98
N PHE A 295 19.06 12.92 -6.02
CA PHE A 295 19.76 12.01 -6.92
C PHE A 295 19.45 12.22 -8.39
N ILE A 296 18.26 12.68 -8.74
CA ILE A 296 17.92 13.04 -10.13
C ILE A 296 18.37 14.46 -10.51
N GLY A 297 19.09 15.18 -9.63
CA GLY A 297 19.71 16.46 -9.94
C GLY A 297 18.94 17.69 -9.43
N VAL A 298 17.95 17.56 -8.56
CA VAL A 298 17.34 18.70 -7.88
C VAL A 298 18.40 19.32 -6.95
N LYS A 299 18.90 20.51 -7.30
CA LYS A 299 20.04 21.13 -6.62
C LYS A 299 19.72 21.70 -5.25
N ASN A 300 18.50 22.25 -5.11
CA ASN A 300 18.07 22.92 -3.87
C ASN A 300 17.36 21.89 -2.97
N ARG A 301 17.85 21.77 -1.74
CA ARG A 301 17.31 20.87 -0.72
C ARG A 301 15.90 21.28 -0.30
N GLU A 302 15.63 22.57 -0.22
CA GLU A 302 14.34 23.15 0.14
C GLU A 302 13.29 22.83 -0.93
N THR A 303 13.65 22.95 -2.20
CA THR A 303 12.80 22.56 -3.33
C THR A 303 12.51 21.04 -3.31
N ALA A 304 13.52 20.21 -3.05
CA ALA A 304 13.33 18.76 -2.92
C ALA A 304 12.41 18.41 -1.73
N ALA A 305 12.53 19.13 -0.63
CA ALA A 305 11.66 18.98 0.54
C ALA A 305 10.22 19.44 0.25
N ALA A 306 10.06 20.62 -0.39
CA ALA A 306 8.76 21.13 -0.83
C ALA A 306 8.04 20.13 -1.74
N LEU A 307 8.74 19.61 -2.73
CA LEU A 307 8.25 18.57 -3.64
C LEU A 307 7.83 17.29 -2.91
N ALA A 308 8.66 16.81 -1.98
CA ALA A 308 8.35 15.61 -1.20
C ALA A 308 7.08 15.80 -0.34
N ILE A 309 6.88 17.00 0.22
CA ILE A 309 5.66 17.34 0.97
C ILE A 309 4.45 17.39 0.05
N VAL A 310 4.56 18.03 -1.12
CA VAL A 310 3.44 18.13 -2.07
C VAL A 310 3.10 16.75 -2.65
N LEU A 311 4.09 15.92 -3.01
CA LEU A 311 3.87 14.55 -3.44
C LEU A 311 3.09 13.75 -2.39
N HIS A 312 3.49 13.85 -1.12
CA HIS A 312 2.81 13.17 -0.02
C HIS A 312 1.34 13.63 0.13
N LEU A 313 1.11 14.95 0.03
CA LEU A 313 -0.24 15.51 0.11
C LEU A 313 -1.11 15.11 -1.10
N VAL A 314 -0.54 15.07 -2.30
CA VAL A 314 -1.25 14.66 -3.51
C VAL A 314 -1.58 13.17 -3.46
N ASP A 315 -0.63 12.32 -3.05
CA ASP A 315 -0.83 10.85 -3.03
C ASP A 315 -1.83 10.40 -1.96
N PHE A 316 -1.85 11.04 -0.79
CA PHE A 316 -2.68 10.63 0.35
C PHE A 316 -3.87 11.54 0.66
N GLY A 317 -3.79 12.82 0.28
CA GLY A 317 -4.83 13.81 0.58
C GLY A 317 -6.23 13.43 0.06
N PRO A 318 -6.39 13.01 -1.19
CA PRO A 318 -7.70 12.62 -1.72
C PRO A 318 -8.35 11.49 -0.94
N ALA A 319 -7.58 10.46 -0.50
CA ALA A 319 -8.12 9.40 0.34
C ALA A 319 -8.68 9.93 1.64
N LEU A 320 -7.93 10.83 2.30
CA LEU A 320 -8.34 11.43 3.57
C LEU A 320 -9.64 12.23 3.41
N LEU A 321 -9.75 13.02 2.34
CA LEU A 321 -10.95 13.80 2.05
C LEU A 321 -12.16 12.92 1.76
N PHE A 322 -12.01 11.89 0.90
CA PHE A 322 -13.08 10.94 0.63
C PHE A 322 -13.51 10.17 1.88
N GLY A 323 -12.54 9.69 2.68
CA GLY A 323 -12.87 8.98 3.91
C GLY A 323 -13.57 9.86 4.93
N LEU A 324 -13.13 11.11 5.11
CA LEU A 324 -13.78 12.07 5.96
C LEU A 324 -15.22 12.36 5.51
N PHE A 325 -15.46 12.49 4.20
CA PHE A 325 -16.80 12.62 3.62
C PHE A 325 -17.72 11.49 4.07
N TYR A 326 -17.29 10.21 3.97
CA TYR A 326 -18.10 9.08 4.39
C TYR A 326 -18.31 9.01 5.91
N VAL A 327 -17.33 9.44 6.71
CA VAL A 327 -17.48 9.54 8.17
C VAL A 327 -18.52 10.59 8.56
N ILE A 328 -18.44 11.79 7.96
CA ILE A 328 -19.40 12.90 8.22
C ILE A 328 -20.81 12.52 7.78
N ARG A 329 -20.96 11.81 6.67
CA ARG A 329 -22.26 11.35 6.17
C ARG A 329 -22.92 10.29 7.06
N GLY A 330 -22.24 9.83 8.10
CA GLY A 330 -22.75 8.83 9.04
C GLY A 330 -22.75 7.39 8.51
N ASP A 331 -22.07 7.14 7.39
CA ASP A 331 -21.93 5.81 6.79
C ASP A 331 -21.05 4.88 7.66
N LEU A 332 -20.35 5.43 8.64
CA LEU A 332 -19.53 4.72 9.61
C LEU A 332 -19.98 5.02 11.04
N SER A 333 -20.54 4.02 11.69
CA SER A 333 -20.71 4.05 13.14
C SER A 333 -19.44 3.55 13.81
N LEU A 334 -18.70 4.46 14.46
CA LEU A 334 -17.51 4.12 15.26
C LEU A 334 -17.83 3.06 16.34
N THR A 335 -19.08 3.08 16.85
CA THR A 335 -19.56 2.09 17.81
C THR A 335 -19.70 0.70 17.17
N LYS A 336 -20.19 0.60 15.93
CA LYS A 336 -20.26 -0.67 15.18
C LYS A 336 -18.86 -1.16 14.83
N LEU A 337 -17.98 -0.27 14.36
CA LEU A 337 -16.59 -0.60 14.04
C LEU A 337 -15.87 -1.17 15.28
N ARG A 338 -16.04 -0.53 16.45
CA ARG A 338 -15.45 -0.99 17.70
C ARG A 338 -16.00 -2.37 18.12
N LYS A 339 -17.30 -2.63 17.96
CA LYS A 339 -17.91 -3.95 18.26
C LYS A 339 -17.38 -5.07 17.36
N MET A 340 -17.09 -4.79 16.09
CA MET A 340 -16.60 -5.81 15.15
C MET A 340 -15.09 -6.12 15.33
N ILE A 341 -14.31 -5.16 15.85
CA ILE A 341 -12.88 -5.34 16.14
C ILE A 341 -12.66 -5.92 17.54
N SER A 342 -13.65 -5.79 18.44
CA SER A 342 -13.59 -6.43 19.77
C SER A 342 -13.83 -7.94 19.63
N PRO A 343 -13.04 -8.79 20.31
CA PRO A 343 -13.28 -10.24 20.30
C PRO A 343 -14.70 -10.53 20.80
N PRO A 344 -15.35 -11.59 20.28
CA PRO A 344 -16.69 -11.98 20.74
C PRO A 344 -16.67 -12.15 22.25
N SER A 345 -17.56 -11.48 22.95
CA SER A 345 -17.79 -11.74 24.38
C SER A 345 -18.21 -13.21 24.53
N GLU A 346 -17.63 -13.92 25.47
CA GLU A 346 -17.83 -15.36 25.74
C GLU A 346 -19.28 -15.77 26.07
N GLU A 347 -20.24 -14.85 25.99
CA GLU A 347 -21.65 -15.09 26.35
C GLU A 347 -22.47 -15.90 25.32
N VAL A 348 -21.89 -16.26 24.13
CA VAL A 348 -22.62 -17.02 23.08
C VAL A 348 -22.32 -18.52 23.10
N GLN A 349 -21.48 -19.03 24.00
CA GLN A 349 -21.19 -20.47 24.08
C GLN A 349 -22.03 -21.26 25.10
N LEU A 350 -23.06 -20.65 25.70
CA LEU A 350 -23.93 -21.32 26.68
C LEU A 350 -25.43 -21.24 26.29
N ARG A 351 -25.77 -21.36 25.01
CA ARG A 351 -27.14 -21.67 24.59
C ARG A 351 -27.14 -22.67 23.45
#